data_5ab753f43ed675162843649fd36073f1
#
_entry.id   5ab753f43ed675162843649fd36073f1
#
_cell.length_a   1.000
_cell.length_b   1.000
_cell.length_c   1.000
_cell.angle_alpha   90.00
_cell.angle_beta   90.00
_cell.angle_gamma   90.00
#
_symmetry.space_group_name_H-M   'P 1'
#
loop_
_entity.id
_entity.type
_entity.pdbx_description
1 polymer ?
#
loop_
_entity_poly.entity_id
_entity_poly.type
_entity_poly.pdbx_seq_one_letter_code
_entity_poly.pdbx_strand_id
1 'polypeptide(L)'
;GIQLAYSGINGPNLYPKEVPLAPTALPIRTFPNDPVQARAMDREDIRNLRRWFVNAAKRSKRAGFDLICLYGAHGFGIFQHFLSRATNQRTDEYGGSLENRARFVREVVADMREAVGDTMGLTLRVSLDEHIGNLGFSNAELRDFIEMNADLPDLWDLAQGTWEDCSGPSRFKGEAAQEVLVSGIRALTSKPVVGVGRFTSPDVMARLVRQGVLDFI
;
A
#
# COMPACT_ATOMS: atom_id res chain seq x y z
N GLY A 1 2.43 -11.42 12.79
CA GLY A 1 2.21 -11.11 11.39
C GLY A 1 3.50 -10.99 10.60
N ILE A 2 3.39 -10.95 9.29
CA ILE A 2 4.50 -10.72 8.36
C ILE A 2 4.09 -9.72 7.29
N GLN A 3 4.98 -8.80 6.92
CA GLN A 3 4.74 -7.87 5.82
C GLN A 3 5.40 -8.36 4.54
N LEU A 4 4.62 -8.41 3.45
CA LEU A 4 5.08 -8.78 2.13
C LEU A 4 5.11 -7.53 1.23
N ALA A 5 6.22 -7.35 0.52
CA ALA A 5 6.43 -6.24 -0.39
C ALA A 5 7.16 -6.68 -1.66
N TYR A 6 6.92 -5.96 -2.74
CA TYR A 6 7.78 -5.91 -3.93
C TYR A 6 8.10 -4.45 -4.19
N SER A 7 9.38 -4.10 -4.19
CA SER A 7 9.82 -2.69 -4.15
C SER A 7 9.55 -1.89 -5.43
N GLY A 8 9.32 -2.56 -6.56
CA GLY A 8 9.06 -1.88 -7.83
C GLY A 8 10.18 -0.91 -8.21
N ILE A 9 9.83 0.34 -8.53
CA ILE A 9 10.80 1.38 -8.93
C ILE A 9 11.79 1.79 -7.82
N ASN A 10 11.58 1.34 -6.58
CA ASN A 10 12.40 1.75 -5.44
C ASN A 10 13.47 0.72 -5.06
N GLY A 11 13.61 -0.35 -5.78
CA GLY A 11 14.53 -1.40 -5.40
C GLY A 11 15.21 -2.11 -6.55
N PRO A 12 16.34 -1.61 -7.06
CA PRO A 12 17.21 -2.50 -7.80
C PRO A 12 17.67 -3.60 -6.83
N ASN A 13 17.47 -4.83 -7.23
CA ASN A 13 18.07 -5.92 -6.48
C ASN A 13 19.58 -5.94 -6.78
N LEU A 14 20.39 -5.45 -5.85
CA LEU A 14 21.83 -5.35 -5.99
C LEU A 14 22.52 -6.73 -6.11
N TYR A 15 21.88 -7.79 -5.63
CA TYR A 15 22.42 -9.15 -5.66
C TYR A 15 22.20 -9.84 -7.00
N PRO A 16 20.98 -10.07 -7.51
CA PRO A 16 20.76 -10.65 -8.82
C PRO A 16 20.98 -9.67 -9.97
N LYS A 17 21.11 -8.35 -9.69
CA LYS A 17 21.25 -7.30 -10.71
C LYS A 17 20.12 -7.31 -11.76
N GLU A 18 18.94 -7.76 -11.35
CA GLU A 18 17.76 -7.75 -12.19
C GLU A 18 17.22 -6.34 -12.33
N VAL A 19 16.72 -6.03 -13.51
CA VAL A 19 16.05 -4.76 -13.78
C VAL A 19 14.76 -4.70 -12.96
N PRO A 20 14.52 -3.63 -12.15
CA PRO A 20 13.29 -3.48 -11.42
C PRO A 20 12.07 -3.48 -12.35
N LEU A 21 10.97 -4.08 -11.92
CA LEU A 21 9.71 -4.08 -12.64
C LEU A 21 8.75 -3.06 -12.03
N ALA A 22 8.06 -2.30 -12.89
CA ALA A 22 7.09 -1.28 -12.47
C ALA A 22 5.88 -1.27 -13.41
N PRO A 23 4.76 -0.64 -13.05
CA PRO A 23 3.63 -0.48 -13.97
C PRO A 23 4.04 0.22 -15.25
N THR A 24 4.92 1.20 -15.16
CA THR A 24 5.46 1.99 -16.28
C THR A 24 6.99 2.06 -16.18
N ALA A 25 7.69 2.15 -17.31
CA ALA A 25 9.14 2.35 -17.34
C ALA A 25 9.48 3.75 -16.82
N LEU A 26 10.15 3.82 -15.67
CA LEU A 26 10.50 5.05 -14.96
C LEU A 26 11.90 4.92 -14.35
N PRO A 27 12.64 6.03 -14.22
CA PRO A 27 13.87 6.04 -13.44
C PRO A 27 13.62 5.58 -12.00
N ILE A 28 14.55 4.81 -11.45
CA ILE A 28 14.46 4.41 -10.03
C ILE A 28 14.65 5.65 -9.14
N ARG A 29 13.94 5.68 -8.01
CA ARG A 29 13.95 6.84 -7.10
C ARG A 29 14.95 6.71 -5.97
N THR A 30 15.33 5.49 -5.61
CA THR A 30 16.12 5.21 -4.38
C THR A 30 17.59 5.59 -4.50
N PHE A 31 18.14 5.55 -5.72
CA PHE A 31 19.53 5.89 -5.99
C PHE A 31 19.60 6.92 -7.12
N PRO A 32 19.41 8.22 -6.84
CA PRO A 32 19.31 9.24 -7.89
C PRO A 32 20.58 9.39 -8.73
N ASN A 33 21.70 8.87 -8.27
CA ASN A 33 22.97 8.90 -9.00
C ASN A 33 23.21 7.65 -9.88
N ASP A 34 22.36 6.63 -9.77
CA ASP A 34 22.44 5.44 -10.59
C ASP A 34 21.50 5.54 -11.79
N PRO A 35 22.01 5.41 -13.02
CA PRO A 35 21.19 5.52 -14.23
C PRO A 35 20.36 4.24 -14.48
N VAL A 36 19.78 3.67 -13.45
CA VAL A 36 18.92 2.48 -13.55
C VAL A 36 17.49 2.90 -13.80
N GLN A 37 16.87 2.27 -14.79
CA GLN A 37 15.47 2.47 -15.13
C GLN A 37 14.70 1.17 -14.89
N ALA A 38 13.52 1.28 -14.27
CA ALA A 38 12.61 0.17 -14.15
C ALA A 38 12.00 -0.15 -15.53
N ARG A 39 11.84 -1.42 -15.82
CA ARG A 39 11.13 -1.92 -17.01
C ARG A 39 9.62 -1.94 -16.74
N ALA A 40 8.83 -1.50 -17.71
CA ALA A 40 7.37 -1.67 -17.66
C ALA A 40 7.01 -3.15 -17.65
N MET A 41 6.11 -3.53 -16.75
CA MET A 41 5.55 -4.89 -16.71
C MET A 41 4.66 -5.15 -17.93
N ASP A 42 4.84 -6.29 -18.56
CA ASP A 42 3.85 -6.86 -19.44
C ASP A 42 2.81 -7.69 -18.64
N ARG A 43 1.86 -8.33 -19.35
CA ARG A 43 0.82 -9.15 -18.70
C ARG A 43 1.39 -10.43 -18.09
N GLU A 44 2.48 -10.94 -18.60
CA GLU A 44 3.15 -12.11 -18.04
C GLU A 44 3.86 -11.75 -16.73
N ASP A 45 4.54 -10.62 -16.68
CA ASP A 45 5.15 -10.10 -15.46
C ASP A 45 4.11 -9.92 -14.34
N ILE A 46 2.94 -9.35 -14.68
CA ILE A 46 1.84 -9.17 -13.71
C ILE A 46 1.35 -10.52 -13.19
N ARG A 47 1.14 -11.52 -14.06
CA ARG A 47 0.77 -12.87 -13.63
C ARG A 47 1.85 -13.52 -12.75
N ASN A 48 3.11 -13.35 -13.12
CA ASN A 48 4.22 -13.87 -12.34
C ASN A 48 4.32 -13.22 -10.97
N LEU A 49 4.15 -11.91 -10.88
CA LEU A 49 4.16 -11.18 -9.62
C LEU A 49 3.01 -11.61 -8.69
N ARG A 50 1.80 -11.77 -9.23
CA ARG A 50 0.67 -12.34 -8.49
C ARG A 50 1.01 -13.72 -7.92
N ARG A 51 1.58 -14.60 -8.75
CA ARG A 51 2.03 -15.93 -8.31
C ARG A 51 3.10 -15.86 -7.21
N TRP A 52 4.01 -14.87 -7.26
CA TRP A 52 5.01 -14.69 -6.20
C TRP A 52 4.38 -14.31 -4.87
N PHE A 53 3.38 -13.42 -4.85
CA PHE A 53 2.62 -13.09 -3.65
C PHE A 53 1.88 -14.31 -3.09
N VAL A 54 1.20 -15.07 -3.93
CA VAL A 54 0.54 -16.34 -3.54
C VAL A 54 1.53 -17.33 -2.93
N ASN A 55 2.68 -17.53 -3.55
CA ASN A 55 3.71 -18.42 -3.04
C ASN A 55 4.29 -17.93 -1.71
N ALA A 56 4.47 -16.62 -1.55
CA ALA A 56 4.90 -16.03 -0.29
C ALA A 56 3.84 -16.21 0.81
N ALA A 57 2.56 -16.02 0.49
CA ALA A 57 1.46 -16.24 1.41
C ALA A 57 1.39 -17.71 1.90
N LYS A 58 1.50 -18.67 0.98
CA LYS A 58 1.56 -20.09 1.34
C LYS A 58 2.75 -20.43 2.26
N ARG A 59 3.92 -19.82 2.01
CA ARG A 59 5.09 -19.99 2.89
C ARG A 59 4.85 -19.36 4.26
N SER A 60 4.27 -18.18 4.31
CA SER A 60 3.91 -17.48 5.56
C SER A 60 2.96 -18.32 6.41
N LYS A 61 1.91 -18.88 5.79
CA LYS A 61 0.97 -19.79 6.47
C LYS A 61 1.67 -21.03 7.03
N ARG A 62 2.53 -21.68 6.24
CA ARG A 62 3.30 -22.86 6.71
C ARG A 62 4.26 -22.51 7.84
N ALA A 63 4.77 -21.30 7.88
CA ALA A 63 5.64 -20.81 8.96
C ALA A 63 4.89 -20.40 10.24
N GLY A 64 3.55 -20.52 10.26
CA GLY A 64 2.73 -20.25 11.45
C GLY A 64 2.42 -18.77 11.67
N PHE A 65 2.47 -17.92 10.64
CA PHE A 65 1.97 -16.55 10.75
C PHE A 65 0.44 -16.53 10.66
N ASP A 66 -0.18 -15.66 11.45
CA ASP A 66 -1.65 -15.49 11.49
C ASP A 66 -2.12 -14.34 10.59
N LEU A 67 -1.22 -13.40 10.28
CA LEU A 67 -1.54 -12.18 9.54
C LEU A 67 -0.47 -11.88 8.49
N ILE A 68 -0.90 -11.54 7.28
CA ILE A 68 -0.06 -10.99 6.22
C ILE A 68 -0.46 -9.55 5.97
N CYS A 69 0.52 -8.63 6.05
CA CYS A 69 0.36 -7.25 5.61
C CYS A 69 0.91 -7.08 4.20
N LEU A 70 0.06 -6.67 3.27
CA LEU A 70 0.44 -6.27 1.91
C LEU A 70 0.86 -4.81 1.92
N TYR A 71 2.10 -4.55 1.52
CA TYR A 71 2.69 -3.22 1.65
C TYR A 71 2.53 -2.38 0.38
N GLY A 72 1.77 -1.30 0.48
CA GLY A 72 1.53 -0.32 -0.58
C GLY A 72 1.53 1.11 -0.07
N ALA A 73 2.56 1.52 0.69
CA ALA A 73 2.62 2.84 1.30
C ALA A 73 3.99 3.51 1.13
N HIS A 74 4.10 4.80 1.51
CA HIS A 74 5.31 5.62 1.58
C HIS A 74 6.02 5.84 0.22
N GLY A 75 5.30 5.74 -0.90
CA GLY A 75 5.93 5.74 -2.23
C GLY A 75 6.70 4.47 -2.55
N PHE A 76 6.71 3.49 -1.64
CA PHE A 76 7.32 2.18 -1.80
C PHE A 76 6.28 1.10 -2.01
N GLY A 77 6.67 0.10 -2.75
CA GLY A 77 5.83 -1.07 -2.96
C GLY A 77 4.93 -0.96 -4.19
N ILE A 78 4.83 -2.10 -4.83
CA ILE A 78 4.18 -2.22 -6.15
C ILE A 78 2.68 -1.86 -6.09
N PHE A 79 2.00 -2.10 -4.97
CA PHE A 79 0.58 -1.76 -4.83
C PHE A 79 0.35 -0.26 -4.96
N GLN A 80 1.17 0.58 -4.28
CA GLN A 80 1.09 2.02 -4.44
C GLN A 80 1.47 2.45 -5.85
N HIS A 81 2.47 1.80 -6.47
CA HIS A 81 2.86 2.13 -7.83
C HIS A 81 1.75 1.88 -8.85
N PHE A 82 0.90 0.87 -8.64
CA PHE A 82 -0.28 0.67 -9.49
C PHE A 82 -1.38 1.70 -9.20
N LEU A 83 -1.58 2.08 -7.94
CA LEU A 83 -2.63 3.06 -7.56
C LEU A 83 -2.29 4.49 -8.00
N SER A 84 -1.03 4.89 -7.93
CA SER A 84 -0.59 6.27 -8.22
C SER A 84 -0.50 6.56 -9.72
N ARG A 85 -1.07 7.69 -10.14
CA ARG A 85 -0.90 8.19 -11.51
C ARG A 85 0.55 8.57 -11.83
N ALA A 86 1.33 8.97 -10.83
CA ALA A 86 2.75 9.33 -11.02
C ALA A 86 3.60 8.15 -11.49
N THR A 87 3.20 6.93 -11.15
CA THR A 87 3.96 5.71 -11.46
C THR A 87 3.22 4.74 -12.36
N ASN A 88 1.91 4.93 -12.55
CA ASN A 88 1.08 4.11 -13.43
C ASN A 88 0.49 4.95 -14.56
N GLN A 89 1.18 4.97 -15.68
CA GLN A 89 0.77 5.64 -16.92
C GLN A 89 0.32 4.62 -17.99
N ARG A 90 -0.11 3.43 -17.55
CA ARG A 90 -0.60 2.37 -18.45
C ARG A 90 -1.90 2.78 -19.13
N THR A 91 -2.09 2.28 -20.34
CA THR A 91 -3.28 2.49 -21.16
C THR A 91 -4.14 1.22 -21.31
N ASP A 92 -3.76 0.14 -20.64
CA ASP A 92 -4.50 -1.12 -20.61
C ASP A 92 -5.42 -1.21 -19.38
N GLU A 93 -5.97 -2.38 -19.12
CA GLU A 93 -6.90 -2.67 -18.02
C GLU A 93 -6.33 -2.46 -16.61
N TYR A 94 -5.03 -2.21 -16.47
CA TYR A 94 -4.37 -1.90 -15.20
C TYR A 94 -4.04 -0.43 -15.02
N GLY A 95 -4.45 0.46 -15.94
CA GLY A 95 -4.13 1.88 -15.90
C GLY A 95 -5.31 2.81 -16.22
N GLY A 96 -5.10 4.12 -16.12
CA GLY A 96 -6.12 5.14 -16.36
C GLY A 96 -7.03 5.36 -15.16
N SER A 97 -8.27 4.86 -15.19
CA SER A 97 -9.25 5.03 -14.10
C SER A 97 -8.77 4.43 -12.78
N LEU A 98 -9.28 4.93 -11.65
CA LEU A 98 -8.95 4.38 -10.33
C LEU A 98 -9.32 2.89 -10.24
N GLU A 99 -10.46 2.51 -10.82
CA GLU A 99 -10.90 1.12 -10.86
C GLU A 99 -9.87 0.20 -11.55
N ASN A 100 -9.34 0.64 -12.69
CA ASN A 100 -8.30 -0.10 -13.41
C ASN A 100 -6.98 -0.13 -12.63
N ARG A 101 -6.56 1.00 -12.05
CA ARG A 101 -5.35 1.07 -11.22
C ARG A 101 -5.45 0.19 -9.96
N ALA A 102 -6.64 0.04 -9.40
CA ALA A 102 -6.92 -0.84 -8.27
C ALA A 102 -7.00 -2.34 -8.64
N ARG A 103 -7.14 -2.67 -9.91
CA ARG A 103 -7.30 -4.05 -10.40
C ARG A 103 -6.21 -4.99 -9.90
N PHE A 104 -4.95 -4.59 -10.02
CA PHE A 104 -3.83 -5.42 -9.58
C PHE A 104 -3.92 -5.73 -8.07
N VAL A 105 -4.27 -4.74 -7.26
CA VAL A 105 -4.43 -4.91 -5.80
C VAL A 105 -5.54 -5.93 -5.51
N ARG A 106 -6.71 -5.77 -6.15
CA ARG A 106 -7.85 -6.68 -5.98
C ARG A 106 -7.51 -8.11 -6.36
N GLU A 107 -6.86 -8.28 -7.50
CA GLU A 107 -6.48 -9.60 -8.00
C GLU A 107 -5.48 -10.31 -7.09
N VAL A 108 -4.47 -9.59 -6.58
CA VAL A 108 -3.48 -10.18 -5.64
C VAL A 108 -4.16 -10.59 -4.33
N VAL A 109 -5.01 -9.72 -3.75
CA VAL A 109 -5.70 -10.04 -2.50
C VAL A 109 -6.63 -11.25 -2.68
N ALA A 110 -7.38 -11.30 -3.79
CA ALA A 110 -8.26 -12.43 -4.10
C ALA A 110 -7.49 -13.75 -4.28
N ASP A 111 -6.41 -13.75 -5.06
CA ASP A 111 -5.56 -14.92 -5.27
C ASP A 111 -4.93 -15.41 -3.95
N MET A 112 -4.50 -14.48 -3.10
CA MET A 112 -3.94 -14.83 -1.79
C MET A 112 -5.02 -15.38 -0.86
N ARG A 113 -6.21 -14.78 -0.82
CA ARG A 113 -7.35 -15.30 -0.03
C ARG A 113 -7.71 -16.72 -0.45
N GLU A 114 -7.80 -16.99 -1.75
CA GLU A 114 -8.02 -18.35 -2.26
C GLU A 114 -6.93 -19.32 -1.78
N ALA A 115 -5.67 -18.86 -1.77
CA ALA A 115 -4.52 -19.71 -1.41
C ALA A 115 -4.38 -19.99 0.09
N VAL A 116 -4.78 -19.05 0.97
CA VAL A 116 -4.61 -19.19 2.42
C VAL A 116 -5.92 -19.46 3.18
N GLY A 117 -7.07 -19.21 2.55
CA GLY A 117 -8.40 -19.38 3.16
C GLY A 117 -8.68 -18.37 4.27
N ASP A 118 -9.71 -18.63 5.08
CA ASP A 118 -10.21 -17.72 6.12
C ASP A 118 -9.48 -17.81 7.45
N THR A 119 -8.47 -18.67 7.55
CA THR A 119 -7.69 -18.87 8.77
C THR A 119 -6.50 -17.93 8.91
N MET A 120 -6.28 -17.06 7.94
CA MET A 120 -5.18 -16.09 7.93
C MET A 120 -5.71 -14.70 7.56
N GLY A 121 -5.40 -13.70 8.38
CA GLY A 121 -5.76 -12.32 8.11
C GLY A 121 -4.93 -11.73 6.97
N LEU A 122 -5.57 -10.97 6.09
CA LEU A 122 -4.93 -10.17 5.04
C LEU A 122 -5.15 -8.69 5.33
N THR A 123 -4.07 -7.98 5.63
CA THR A 123 -4.08 -6.53 5.85
C THR A 123 -3.54 -5.83 4.62
N LEU A 124 -4.14 -4.73 4.24
CA LEU A 124 -3.65 -3.87 3.17
C LEU A 124 -3.15 -2.55 3.75
N ARG A 125 -1.84 -2.32 3.67
CA ARG A 125 -1.23 -1.06 4.06
C ARG A 125 -1.15 -0.12 2.88
N VAL A 126 -1.79 1.06 3.01
CA VAL A 126 -1.90 2.05 1.94
C VAL A 126 -1.53 3.45 2.42
N SER A 127 -1.05 4.28 1.49
CA SER A 127 -0.76 5.68 1.76
C SER A 127 -2.04 6.50 1.85
N LEU A 128 -2.09 7.41 2.84
CA LEU A 128 -3.18 8.37 3.01
C LEU A 128 -3.22 9.42 1.90
N ASP A 129 -2.07 9.90 1.44
CA ASP A 129 -1.93 10.90 0.40
C ASP A 129 -0.46 10.97 -0.03
N GLU A 130 -0.16 11.11 -1.30
CA GLU A 130 1.21 11.30 -1.80
C GLU A 130 1.65 12.77 -1.78
N HIS A 131 0.77 13.70 -1.43
CA HIS A 131 1.02 15.15 -1.36
C HIS A 131 1.56 15.79 -2.65
N ILE A 132 1.28 15.17 -3.78
CA ILE A 132 1.61 15.69 -5.12
C ILE A 132 0.36 16.03 -5.96
N GLY A 133 -0.76 16.20 -5.29
CA GLY A 133 -2.04 16.56 -5.88
C GLY A 133 -2.51 15.54 -6.93
N ASN A 134 -3.08 16.06 -8.04
CA ASN A 134 -3.63 15.21 -9.10
C ASN A 134 -2.61 14.37 -9.88
N LEU A 135 -1.32 14.59 -9.64
CA LEU A 135 -0.26 13.79 -10.26
C LEU A 135 -0.08 12.44 -9.59
N GLY A 136 -0.51 12.28 -8.35
CA GLY A 136 -0.33 11.07 -7.57
C GLY A 136 -1.64 10.40 -7.16
N PHE A 137 -1.57 9.71 -6.01
CA PHE A 137 -2.69 9.09 -5.32
C PHE A 137 -3.06 9.98 -4.13
N SER A 138 -4.18 10.68 -4.24
CA SER A 138 -4.65 11.65 -3.25
C SER A 138 -5.51 11.01 -2.15
N ASN A 139 -5.73 11.72 -1.04
CA ASN A 139 -6.64 11.28 0.02
C ASN A 139 -8.09 11.08 -0.48
N ALA A 140 -8.54 11.90 -1.45
CA ALA A 140 -9.85 11.69 -2.08
C ALA A 140 -9.90 10.35 -2.83
N GLU A 141 -8.89 10.03 -3.64
CA GLU A 141 -8.83 8.75 -4.33
C GLU A 141 -8.64 7.55 -3.39
N LEU A 142 -7.94 7.74 -2.25
CA LEU A 142 -7.89 6.72 -1.22
C LEU A 142 -9.28 6.40 -0.67
N ARG A 143 -10.10 7.42 -0.41
CA ARG A 143 -11.49 7.22 0.06
C ARG A 143 -12.32 6.46 -0.95
N ASP A 144 -12.27 6.87 -2.22
CA ASP A 144 -12.95 6.17 -3.32
C ASP A 144 -12.44 4.72 -3.45
N PHE A 145 -11.12 4.50 -3.30
CA PHE A 145 -10.52 3.18 -3.32
C PHE A 145 -11.00 2.29 -2.16
N ILE A 146 -11.07 2.83 -0.94
CA ILE A 146 -11.58 2.09 0.22
C ILE A 146 -13.07 1.78 0.05
N GLU A 147 -13.88 2.74 -0.38
CA GLU A 147 -15.32 2.53 -0.60
C GLU A 147 -15.58 1.45 -1.66
N MET A 148 -14.88 1.50 -2.79
CA MET A 148 -14.99 0.46 -3.83
C MET A 148 -14.54 -0.93 -3.39
N ASN A 149 -13.72 -1.02 -2.33
CA ASN A 149 -13.06 -2.24 -1.89
C ASN A 149 -13.24 -2.47 -0.38
N ALA A 150 -14.36 -2.02 0.18
CA ALA A 150 -14.58 -1.91 1.63
C ALA A 150 -14.31 -3.21 2.40
N ASP A 151 -14.61 -4.35 1.80
CA ASP A 151 -14.46 -5.68 2.40
C ASP A 151 -13.25 -6.47 1.86
N LEU A 152 -12.42 -5.84 1.02
CA LEU A 152 -11.30 -6.53 0.35
C LEU A 152 -10.25 -7.08 1.35
N PRO A 153 -9.67 -6.27 2.26
CA PRO A 153 -8.80 -6.79 3.31
C PRO A 153 -9.61 -7.12 4.59
N ASP A 154 -8.99 -7.82 5.51
CA ASP A 154 -9.54 -8.00 6.86
C ASP A 154 -9.25 -6.80 7.78
N LEU A 155 -8.28 -5.96 7.43
CA LEU A 155 -7.88 -4.76 8.14
C LEU A 155 -7.22 -3.76 7.20
N TRP A 156 -7.58 -2.50 7.31
CA TRP A 156 -6.94 -1.38 6.63
C TRP A 156 -5.85 -0.78 7.51
N ASP A 157 -4.61 -0.76 7.02
CA ASP A 157 -3.47 -0.11 7.69
C ASP A 157 -3.12 1.18 6.92
N LEU A 158 -3.38 2.32 7.54
CA LEU A 158 -3.26 3.64 6.93
C LEU A 158 -1.97 4.32 7.37
N ALA A 159 -1.12 4.64 6.41
CA ALA A 159 0.19 5.22 6.66
C ALA A 159 0.40 6.54 5.91
N GLN A 160 1.47 7.26 6.24
CA GLN A 160 1.85 8.49 5.57
C GLN A 160 2.18 8.25 4.09
N GLY A 161 2.06 9.32 3.28
CA GLY A 161 2.13 9.26 1.84
C GLY A 161 3.48 8.89 1.25
N THR A 162 4.53 9.59 1.63
CA THR A 162 5.89 9.35 1.13
C THR A 162 6.86 9.00 2.26
N TRP A 163 8.03 8.48 1.89
CA TRP A 163 9.08 8.19 2.87
C TRP A 163 9.60 9.47 3.52
N GLU A 164 9.76 10.52 2.74
CA GLU A 164 10.19 11.83 3.21
C GLU A 164 9.17 12.42 4.20
N ASP A 165 7.89 12.33 3.89
CA ASP A 165 6.82 12.76 4.79
C ASP A 165 6.72 11.90 6.04
N CYS A 166 7.04 10.62 5.96
CA CYS A 166 7.03 9.73 7.12
C CYS A 166 8.21 9.99 8.05
N SER A 167 9.42 10.10 7.51
CA SER A 167 10.65 10.24 8.32
C SER A 167 10.91 11.67 8.81
N GLY A 168 10.66 12.67 8.00
CA GLY A 168 10.82 14.09 8.35
C GLY A 168 9.77 14.57 9.36
N PRO A 169 8.47 14.41 9.06
CA PRO A 169 7.40 14.88 9.94
C PRO A 169 7.35 14.19 11.28
N SER A 170 7.82 12.96 11.42
CA SER A 170 7.81 12.26 12.70
C SER A 170 8.51 13.02 13.81
N ARG A 171 9.44 13.95 13.48
CA ARG A 171 10.15 14.80 14.43
C ARG A 171 9.59 16.21 14.55
N PHE A 172 8.95 16.73 13.51
CA PHE A 172 8.64 18.16 13.38
C PHE A 172 7.16 18.48 13.30
N LYS A 173 6.29 17.50 13.05
CA LYS A 173 4.84 17.68 13.11
C LYS A 173 4.30 17.45 14.52
N GLY A 174 3.15 18.02 14.81
CA GLY A 174 2.42 17.78 16.05
C GLY A 174 1.96 16.33 16.19
N GLU A 175 1.55 15.96 17.40
CA GLU A 175 0.92 14.68 17.68
C GLU A 175 -0.37 14.52 16.86
N ALA A 176 -0.67 13.32 16.45
CA ALA A 176 -1.82 12.98 15.62
C ALA A 176 -1.90 13.75 14.29
N ALA A 177 -0.75 14.10 13.70
CA ALA A 177 -0.69 14.95 12.48
C ALA A 177 -1.50 14.40 11.30
N GLN A 178 -1.80 13.11 11.28
CA GLN A 178 -2.58 12.46 10.22
C GLN A 178 -4.08 12.39 10.53
N GLU A 179 -4.54 12.83 11.69
CA GLU A 179 -5.94 12.74 12.11
C GLU A 179 -6.90 13.32 11.06
N VAL A 180 -6.53 14.44 10.46
CA VAL A 180 -7.33 15.10 9.43
C VAL A 180 -7.53 14.24 8.17
N LEU A 181 -6.53 13.43 7.81
CA LEU A 181 -6.56 12.57 6.64
C LEU A 181 -7.30 11.25 6.89
N VAL A 182 -7.25 10.73 8.13
CA VAL A 182 -7.91 9.47 8.49
C VAL A 182 -9.36 9.67 8.94
N SER A 183 -9.72 10.88 9.38
CA SER A 183 -11.08 11.18 9.87
C SER A 183 -12.13 10.86 8.80
N GLY A 184 -13.16 10.08 9.19
CA GLY A 184 -14.25 9.66 8.33
C GLY A 184 -13.96 8.42 7.46
N ILE A 185 -12.74 7.91 7.40
CA ILE A 185 -12.45 6.66 6.65
C ILE A 185 -13.16 5.46 7.27
N ARG A 186 -13.28 5.43 8.58
CA ARG A 186 -13.97 4.37 9.31
C ARG A 186 -15.43 4.17 8.88
N ALA A 187 -16.07 5.21 8.34
CA ALA A 187 -17.43 5.13 7.82
C ALA A 187 -17.56 4.50 6.43
N LEU A 188 -16.43 4.31 5.71
CA LEU A 188 -16.40 3.76 4.35
C LEU A 188 -16.25 2.23 4.34
N THR A 189 -15.98 1.60 5.48
CA THR A 189 -15.73 0.16 5.60
C THR A 189 -16.22 -0.39 6.92
N SER A 190 -16.67 -1.65 6.92
CA SER A 190 -16.96 -2.42 8.13
C SER A 190 -15.70 -3.03 8.77
N LYS A 191 -14.59 -3.05 8.04
CA LYS A 191 -13.33 -3.64 8.50
C LYS A 191 -12.60 -2.71 9.46
N PRO A 192 -11.84 -3.26 10.42
CA PRO A 192 -11.03 -2.44 11.31
C PRO A 192 -10.03 -1.57 10.56
N VAL A 193 -9.78 -0.38 11.12
CA VAL A 193 -8.83 0.60 10.59
C VAL A 193 -7.76 0.87 11.64
N VAL A 194 -6.49 0.69 11.28
CA VAL A 194 -5.34 1.09 12.07
C VAL A 194 -4.66 2.29 11.43
N GLY A 195 -4.25 3.24 12.23
CA GLY A 195 -3.56 4.43 11.77
C GLY A 195 -2.29 4.71 12.55
N VAL A 196 -1.42 5.50 11.94
CA VAL A 196 -0.20 6.03 12.54
C VAL A 196 -0.23 7.55 12.49
N GLY A 197 0.63 8.26 13.22
CA GLY A 197 0.63 9.72 13.15
C GLY A 197 1.36 10.38 14.31
N ARG A 198 2.48 9.79 14.76
CA ARG A 198 3.26 10.28 15.89
C ARG A 198 2.42 10.39 17.16
N PHE A 199 1.77 9.32 17.54
CA PHE A 199 1.07 9.24 18.82
C PHE A 199 2.09 9.10 19.95
N THR A 200 2.10 10.07 20.87
CA THR A 200 3.01 10.12 21.99
C THR A 200 2.29 10.15 23.35
N SER A 201 0.97 10.40 23.31
CA SER A 201 0.11 10.50 24.48
C SER A 201 -0.97 9.40 24.43
N PRO A 202 -1.09 8.57 25.50
CA PRO A 202 -2.17 7.60 25.61
C PRO A 202 -3.57 8.25 25.56
N ASP A 203 -3.70 9.49 26.04
CA ASP A 203 -4.99 10.19 26.04
C ASP A 203 -5.47 10.52 24.63
N VAL A 204 -4.54 10.93 23.72
CA VAL A 204 -4.85 11.17 22.32
C VAL A 204 -5.22 9.86 21.63
N MET A 205 -4.47 8.79 21.85
CA MET A 205 -4.77 7.45 21.31
C MET A 205 -6.17 7.00 21.75
N ALA A 206 -6.45 7.06 23.05
CA ALA A 206 -7.74 6.66 23.61
C ALA A 206 -8.89 7.55 23.09
N ARG A 207 -8.66 8.84 22.89
CA ARG A 207 -9.65 9.75 22.30
C ARG A 207 -10.03 9.30 20.89
N LEU A 208 -9.07 9.06 20.01
CA LEU A 208 -9.31 8.67 18.61
C LEU A 208 -10.07 7.34 18.50
N VAL A 209 -9.72 6.37 19.35
CA VAL A 209 -10.45 5.09 19.40
C VAL A 209 -11.86 5.28 19.93
N ARG A 210 -12.07 6.02 21.04
CA ARG A 210 -13.40 6.26 21.60
C ARG A 210 -14.31 7.06 20.66
N GLN A 211 -13.74 7.95 19.87
CA GLN A 211 -14.48 8.74 18.86
C GLN A 211 -14.75 7.96 17.57
N GLY A 212 -14.26 6.73 17.45
CA GLY A 212 -14.44 5.90 16.25
C GLY A 212 -13.69 6.42 15.02
N VAL A 213 -12.62 7.19 15.21
CA VAL A 213 -11.74 7.63 14.11
C VAL A 213 -10.88 6.47 13.63
N LEU A 214 -10.35 5.70 14.57
CA LEU A 214 -9.53 4.50 14.34
C LEU A 214 -9.98 3.38 15.28
N ASP A 215 -9.74 2.13 14.91
CA ASP A 215 -9.94 0.96 15.79
C ASP A 215 -8.66 0.61 16.53
N PHE A 216 -7.49 0.84 15.88
CA PHE A 216 -6.16 0.58 16.43
C PHE A 216 -5.19 1.73 16.10
N ILE A 217 -4.16 1.85 16.92
CA ILE A 217 -3.09 2.82 16.78
C ILE A 217 -1.73 2.13 16.93
#